data_db5b0d6a326699f90f8b6cb482c61a04
#
_entry.id   db5b0d6a326699f90f8b6cb482c61a04
#
_cell.length_a   1.000
_cell.length_b   1.000
_cell.length_c   1.000
_cell.angle_alpha   90.00
_cell.angle_beta   90.00
_cell.angle_gamma   90.00
#
_symmetry.space_group_name_H-M   'P 1'
#
loop_
_entity.id
_entity.type
_entity.pdbx_description
1 polymer ?
#
loop_
_entity_poly.entity_id
_entity_poly.type
_entity_poly.pdbx_seq_one_letter_code
_entity_poly.pdbx_strand_id
1 'polypeptide(L)'
;NKEMFTNLASKEDSILLKYKATNTNGPRDLTIDIDKNDQDWISFKPAIDAKGDSTFLVSVKENTGGERTATIALCAAADKKVREEFTVTQAQASDVELVITNKSDFRTSLDKLGSAATVKYSVQSTLTDPKNEILVDIVYPEESGYTAENGWLHMANNSMPERVIFTYDVNKVLRERQATVYIYRKGYENKKDYMVIRQAAAT
;
A
#
# COMPACT_ATOMS: atom_id res chain seq x y z
N ASN A 1 -26.91 5.82 -4.08
CA ASN A 1 -25.87 4.97 -3.49
C ASN A 1 -24.70 5.78 -2.88
N LYS A 2 -25.03 6.90 -2.19
CA LYS A 2 -24.04 7.82 -1.61
C LYS A 2 -23.12 7.15 -0.57
N GLU A 3 -23.63 6.21 0.19
CA GLU A 3 -22.89 5.48 1.26
C GLU A 3 -21.65 4.75 0.73
N MET A 4 -21.64 4.38 -0.55
CA MET A 4 -20.49 3.72 -1.17
C MET A 4 -19.24 4.60 -1.27
N PHE A 5 -19.38 5.91 -1.07
CA PHE A 5 -18.28 6.88 -1.21
C PHE A 5 -17.69 7.32 0.14
N THR A 6 -18.23 6.87 1.26
CA THR A 6 -17.86 7.36 2.61
C THR A 6 -16.72 6.60 3.27
N ASN A 7 -16.20 5.52 2.68
CA ASN A 7 -15.09 4.74 3.25
C ASN A 7 -14.28 4.07 2.14
N LEU A 8 -13.83 4.85 1.17
CA LEU A 8 -12.98 4.32 0.12
C LEU A 8 -11.61 3.95 0.69
N ALA A 9 -11.05 2.84 0.23
CA ALA A 9 -9.67 2.49 0.54
C ALA A 9 -8.71 3.55 -0.01
N SER A 10 -7.49 3.59 0.51
CA SER A 10 -6.46 4.52 0.02
C SER A 10 -6.03 4.27 -1.43
N LYS A 11 -6.36 3.13 -2.01
CA LYS A 11 -6.03 2.76 -3.38
C LYS A 11 -6.89 3.48 -4.41
N GLU A 12 -6.43 3.48 -5.64
CA GLU A 12 -7.22 3.88 -6.79
C GLU A 12 -8.48 3.02 -6.90
N ASP A 13 -9.62 3.66 -7.12
CA ASP A 13 -10.92 3.00 -7.24
C ASP A 13 -11.82 3.75 -8.22
N SER A 14 -12.83 3.05 -8.73
CA SER A 14 -13.84 3.60 -9.62
C SER A 14 -15.22 3.04 -9.31
N ILE A 15 -16.14 3.90 -8.95
CA ILE A 15 -17.48 3.55 -8.50
C ILE A 15 -18.53 4.25 -9.37
N LEU A 16 -19.59 3.52 -9.74
CA LEU A 16 -20.73 4.12 -10.45
C LEU A 16 -21.65 4.89 -9.49
N LEU A 17 -21.71 6.19 -9.67
CA LEU A 17 -22.70 7.06 -9.01
C LEU A 17 -24.03 6.93 -9.72
N LYS A 18 -24.98 6.26 -9.07
CA LYS A 18 -26.36 6.16 -9.53
C LYS A 18 -27.18 7.33 -9.01
N TYR A 19 -27.90 7.95 -9.88
CA TYR A 19 -28.80 9.05 -9.55
C TYR A 19 -30.20 8.83 -10.15
N LYS A 20 -31.15 9.54 -9.61
CA LYS A 20 -32.50 9.65 -10.18
C LYS A 20 -32.81 11.14 -10.37
N ALA A 21 -33.01 11.54 -11.60
CA ALA A 21 -33.40 12.89 -11.93
C ALA A 21 -34.72 12.86 -12.67
N THR A 22 -35.56 13.85 -12.42
CA THR A 22 -36.84 14.07 -13.12
C THR A 22 -36.75 15.30 -14.00
N ASN A 23 -37.46 15.31 -15.13
CA ASN A 23 -37.45 16.41 -16.09
C ASN A 23 -36.05 16.68 -16.70
N THR A 24 -35.29 15.63 -16.96
CA THR A 24 -33.99 15.70 -17.64
C THR A 24 -33.99 14.80 -18.87
N ASN A 25 -33.22 15.17 -19.90
CA ASN A 25 -33.03 14.36 -21.11
C ASN A 25 -31.77 13.48 -21.00
N GLY A 26 -31.24 13.33 -19.79
CA GLY A 26 -30.07 12.48 -19.51
C GLY A 26 -28.88 13.21 -18.89
N PRO A 27 -27.68 12.60 -18.91
CA PRO A 27 -26.50 13.14 -18.21
C PRO A 27 -26.04 14.52 -18.70
N ARG A 28 -26.45 14.93 -19.92
CA ARG A 28 -26.08 16.24 -20.48
C ARG A 28 -26.75 17.41 -19.74
N ASP A 29 -27.87 17.15 -19.06
CA ASP A 29 -28.58 18.15 -18.29
C ASP A 29 -28.09 18.24 -16.84
N LEU A 30 -27.07 17.49 -16.53
CA LEU A 30 -26.44 17.45 -15.21
C LEU A 30 -24.96 17.86 -15.28
N THR A 31 -24.48 18.46 -14.20
CA THR A 31 -23.08 18.88 -14.04
C THR A 31 -22.62 18.50 -12.65
N ILE A 32 -21.34 18.22 -12.52
CA ILE A 32 -20.68 17.97 -11.24
C ILE A 32 -20.01 19.27 -10.81
N ASP A 33 -20.28 19.66 -9.57
CA ASP A 33 -19.60 20.76 -8.90
C ASP A 33 -18.74 20.19 -7.76
N ILE A 34 -17.45 20.48 -7.78
CA ILE A 34 -16.45 20.01 -6.85
C ILE A 34 -15.39 21.10 -6.65
N ASP A 35 -14.85 21.23 -5.44
CA ASP A 35 -13.79 22.16 -5.15
C ASP A 35 -12.58 21.92 -6.07
N LYS A 36 -11.96 23.00 -6.51
CA LYS A 36 -10.83 22.93 -7.45
C LYS A 36 -9.66 22.12 -6.88
N ASN A 37 -9.44 22.16 -5.57
CA ASN A 37 -8.36 21.43 -4.91
C ASN A 37 -8.61 19.92 -4.90
N ASP A 38 -9.89 19.50 -5.03
CA ASP A 38 -10.25 18.08 -5.03
C ASP A 38 -10.25 17.46 -6.44
N GLN A 39 -10.23 18.29 -7.50
CA GLN A 39 -10.18 17.83 -8.88
C GLN A 39 -8.89 17.09 -9.23
N ASP A 40 -7.84 17.27 -8.45
CA ASP A 40 -6.57 16.58 -8.66
C ASP A 40 -6.63 15.08 -8.34
N TRP A 41 -7.57 14.67 -7.49
CA TRP A 41 -7.67 13.27 -7.06
C TRP A 41 -9.01 12.59 -7.33
N ILE A 42 -10.06 13.36 -7.68
CA ILE A 42 -11.37 12.83 -8.06
C ILE A 42 -11.69 13.27 -9.49
N SER A 43 -12.20 12.37 -10.28
CA SER A 43 -12.68 12.65 -11.63
C SER A 43 -14.04 12.00 -11.90
N PHE A 44 -14.79 12.57 -12.82
CA PHE A 44 -16.14 12.14 -13.17
C PHE A 44 -16.26 11.96 -14.66
N LYS A 45 -16.89 10.87 -15.09
CA LYS A 45 -17.24 10.64 -16.50
C LYS A 45 -18.68 10.15 -16.59
N PRO A 46 -19.50 10.65 -17.54
CA PRO A 46 -20.77 10.02 -17.86
C PRO A 46 -20.57 8.54 -18.19
N ALA A 47 -21.43 7.69 -17.67
CA ALA A 47 -21.37 6.25 -17.86
C ALA A 47 -22.79 5.67 -17.96
N ILE A 48 -22.88 4.42 -18.36
CA ILE A 48 -24.12 3.65 -18.42
C ILE A 48 -23.89 2.39 -17.59
N ASP A 49 -24.80 2.05 -16.70
CA ASP A 49 -24.70 0.83 -15.92
C ASP A 49 -25.13 -0.41 -16.73
N ALA A 50 -24.98 -1.59 -16.12
CA ALA A 50 -25.31 -2.86 -16.77
C ALA A 50 -26.80 -3.02 -17.13
N LYS A 51 -27.68 -2.15 -16.61
CA LYS A 51 -29.11 -2.13 -16.92
C LYS A 51 -29.45 -1.11 -18.01
N GLY A 52 -28.48 -0.35 -18.47
CA GLY A 52 -28.68 0.73 -19.44
C GLY A 52 -29.04 2.08 -18.81
N ASP A 53 -29.00 2.20 -17.48
CA ASP A 53 -29.30 3.44 -16.79
C ASP A 53 -28.12 4.42 -16.86
N SER A 54 -28.41 5.71 -17.04
CA SER A 54 -27.42 6.77 -17.03
C SER A 54 -26.83 6.96 -15.63
N THR A 55 -25.51 6.99 -15.54
CA THR A 55 -24.73 7.10 -14.31
C THR A 55 -23.52 8.01 -14.51
N PHE A 56 -22.79 8.31 -13.43
CA PHE A 56 -21.43 8.84 -13.51
C PHE A 56 -20.45 7.83 -12.97
N LEU A 57 -19.37 7.56 -13.70
CA LEU A 57 -18.20 6.87 -13.15
C LEU A 57 -17.39 7.89 -12.35
N VAL A 58 -17.29 7.67 -11.05
CA VAL A 58 -16.46 8.43 -10.13
C VAL A 58 -15.16 7.66 -9.95
N SER A 59 -14.04 8.24 -10.33
CA SER A 59 -12.73 7.64 -10.17
C SER A 59 -11.91 8.46 -9.19
N VAL A 60 -11.29 7.78 -8.22
CA VAL A 60 -10.39 8.38 -7.23
C VAL A 60 -8.99 7.85 -7.45
N LYS A 61 -7.99 8.72 -7.39
CA LYS A 61 -6.58 8.33 -7.44
C LYS A 61 -6.15 7.75 -6.10
N GLU A 62 -5.07 6.98 -6.10
CA GLU A 62 -4.43 6.52 -4.88
C GLU A 62 -4.14 7.69 -3.92
N ASN A 63 -4.45 7.48 -2.64
CA ASN A 63 -4.12 8.42 -1.57
C ASN A 63 -2.79 8.00 -0.94
N THR A 64 -1.77 8.81 -1.11
CA THR A 64 -0.44 8.63 -0.52
C THR A 64 -0.22 9.44 0.76
N GLY A 65 -1.25 10.15 1.22
CA GLY A 65 -1.21 11.03 2.39
C GLY A 65 -2.20 10.65 3.50
N GLY A 66 -2.60 11.63 4.28
CA GLY A 66 -3.65 11.51 5.30
C GLY A 66 -5.03 11.23 4.70
N GLU A 67 -6.00 10.90 5.56
CA GLU A 67 -7.40 10.82 5.13
C GLU A 67 -7.82 12.12 4.41
N ARG A 68 -8.55 11.97 3.32
CA ARG A 68 -9.04 13.12 2.55
C ARG A 68 -10.53 13.00 2.25
N THR A 69 -11.16 14.14 2.22
CA THR A 69 -12.61 14.24 2.06
C THR A 69 -12.94 15.36 1.09
N ALA A 70 -13.85 15.10 0.16
CA ALA A 70 -14.40 16.09 -0.76
C ALA A 70 -15.91 16.11 -0.70
N THR A 71 -16.50 17.29 -0.82
CA THR A 71 -17.92 17.46 -1.03
C THR A 71 -18.20 17.64 -2.50
N ILE A 72 -19.07 16.81 -3.03
CA ILE A 72 -19.46 16.76 -4.43
C ILE A 72 -20.92 17.16 -4.54
N ALA A 73 -21.25 18.02 -5.49
CA ALA A 73 -22.63 18.32 -5.82
C ALA A 73 -22.96 17.87 -7.24
N LEU A 74 -24.02 17.10 -7.37
CA LEU A 74 -24.67 16.84 -8.66
C LEU A 74 -25.72 17.92 -8.88
N CYS A 75 -25.54 18.75 -9.89
CA CYS A 75 -26.34 19.92 -10.14
C CYS A 75 -27.11 19.80 -11.45
N ALA A 76 -28.27 20.47 -11.55
CA ALA A 76 -28.88 20.72 -12.85
C ALA A 76 -28.02 21.71 -13.67
N ALA A 77 -27.72 21.41 -14.93
CA ALA A 77 -26.89 22.26 -15.77
C ALA A 77 -27.52 23.64 -16.01
N ALA A 78 -28.87 23.70 -16.05
CA ALA A 78 -29.64 24.94 -16.26
C ALA A 78 -29.73 25.82 -15.00
N ASP A 79 -29.68 25.20 -13.79
CA ASP A 79 -29.75 25.92 -12.53
C ASP A 79 -28.97 25.17 -11.46
N LYS A 80 -27.77 25.62 -11.13
CA LYS A 80 -26.88 25.01 -10.12
C LYS A 80 -27.43 25.05 -8.69
N LYS A 81 -28.51 25.80 -8.42
CA LYS A 81 -29.19 25.77 -7.11
C LYS A 81 -30.00 24.48 -6.93
N VAL A 82 -30.43 23.87 -8.04
CA VAL A 82 -31.02 22.52 -8.01
C VAL A 82 -29.89 21.52 -7.94
N ARG A 83 -29.55 21.10 -6.73
CA ARG A 83 -28.35 20.29 -6.46
C ARG A 83 -28.58 19.29 -5.35
N GLU A 84 -27.86 18.19 -5.42
CA GLU A 84 -27.78 17.16 -4.40
C GLU A 84 -26.32 16.92 -4.04
N GLU A 85 -25.99 17.07 -2.77
CA GLU A 85 -24.62 16.92 -2.27
C GLU A 85 -24.39 15.55 -1.66
N PHE A 86 -23.15 15.07 -1.79
CA PHE A 86 -22.64 13.91 -1.10
C PHE A 86 -21.14 14.06 -0.83
N THR A 87 -20.67 13.30 0.11
CA THR A 87 -19.26 13.33 0.53
C THR A 87 -18.53 12.10 0.01
N VAL A 88 -17.34 12.30 -0.52
CA VAL A 88 -16.38 11.24 -0.84
C VAL A 88 -15.28 11.30 0.20
N THR A 89 -15.11 10.23 0.98
CA THR A 89 -14.02 10.11 1.94
C THR A 89 -13.14 8.94 1.53
N GLN A 90 -11.85 9.22 1.41
CA GLN A 90 -10.85 8.20 1.12
C GLN A 90 -9.89 8.09 2.30
N ALA A 91 -9.72 6.87 2.79
CA ALA A 91 -8.85 6.57 3.90
C ALA A 91 -7.42 7.09 3.64
N GLN A 92 -6.72 7.41 4.71
CA GLN A 92 -5.29 7.71 4.63
C GLN A 92 -4.54 6.55 3.97
N ALA A 93 -3.42 6.88 3.34
CA ALA A 93 -2.46 5.86 2.94
C ALA A 93 -2.20 4.97 4.16
N SER A 94 -2.29 3.67 3.98
CA SER A 94 -1.92 2.78 5.07
C SER A 94 -0.48 3.09 5.48
N ASP A 95 -0.26 3.28 6.78
CA ASP A 95 1.08 3.54 7.30
C ASP A 95 2.05 2.40 7.03
N VAL A 96 1.54 1.27 6.56
CA VAL A 96 2.33 0.07 6.29
C VAL A 96 1.94 -0.52 4.94
N GLU A 97 2.67 -0.17 3.90
CA GLU A 97 2.52 -0.79 2.57
C GLU A 97 2.95 -2.27 2.57
N LEU A 98 3.93 -2.61 3.39
CA LEU A 98 4.46 -3.96 3.53
C LEU A 98 4.57 -4.35 5.00
N VAL A 99 4.08 -5.55 5.35
CA VAL A 99 4.17 -6.14 6.70
C VAL A 99 4.88 -7.47 6.64
N ILE A 100 5.89 -7.66 7.50
CA ILE A 100 6.52 -8.96 7.73
C ILE A 100 5.58 -9.83 8.56
N THR A 101 5.11 -10.93 7.97
CA THR A 101 4.03 -11.75 8.54
C THR A 101 4.53 -12.88 9.45
N ASN A 102 5.81 -13.27 9.35
CA ASN A 102 6.35 -14.39 10.11
C ASN A 102 7.45 -13.99 11.11
N LYS A 103 7.37 -12.79 11.70
CA LYS A 103 8.33 -12.34 12.73
C LYS A 103 8.46 -13.31 13.91
N SER A 104 7.39 -14.06 14.21
CA SER A 104 7.40 -15.06 15.28
C SER A 104 8.38 -16.20 15.05
N ASP A 105 8.65 -16.56 13.79
CA ASP A 105 9.58 -17.64 13.44
C ASP A 105 11.03 -17.31 13.80
N PHE A 106 11.33 -16.03 14.01
CA PHE A 106 12.65 -15.50 14.32
C PHE A 106 12.81 -15.04 15.77
N ARG A 107 11.91 -15.46 16.66
CA ARG A 107 12.04 -15.20 18.10
C ARG A 107 13.20 -15.98 18.72
N THR A 108 13.54 -17.12 18.13
CA THR A 108 14.71 -17.92 18.50
C THR A 108 15.82 -17.69 17.49
N SER A 109 17.07 -17.87 17.96
CA SER A 109 18.24 -17.70 17.11
C SER A 109 18.30 -18.79 16.03
N LEU A 110 18.72 -18.41 14.83
CA LEU A 110 19.05 -19.36 13.76
C LEU A 110 20.19 -20.26 14.18
N ASP A 111 20.29 -21.42 13.54
CA ASP A 111 21.40 -22.35 13.79
C ASP A 111 22.75 -21.70 13.46
N LYS A 112 23.80 -22.10 14.21
CA LYS A 112 25.18 -21.64 14.01
C LYS A 112 25.81 -22.11 12.70
N LEU A 113 25.33 -23.21 12.12
CA LEU A 113 25.99 -23.88 10.98
C LEU A 113 25.81 -23.17 9.63
N GLY A 114 25.05 -22.11 9.59
CA GLY A 114 24.72 -21.44 8.32
C GLY A 114 23.69 -22.24 7.53
N SER A 115 22.83 -21.55 6.85
CA SER A 115 21.77 -22.11 6.00
C SER A 115 21.01 -20.98 5.28
N ALA A 116 19.75 -21.23 4.98
CA ALA A 116 18.83 -20.23 4.46
C ALA A 116 17.67 -19.95 5.43
N ALA A 117 17.17 -18.74 5.39
CA ALA A 117 15.98 -18.30 6.13
C ALA A 117 15.01 -17.60 5.19
N THR A 118 13.72 -17.86 5.36
CA THR A 118 12.68 -17.23 4.55
C THR A 118 11.89 -16.25 5.39
N VAL A 119 11.92 -14.99 5.02
CA VAL A 119 11.06 -13.94 5.58
C VAL A 119 9.85 -13.79 4.70
N LYS A 120 8.67 -13.93 5.28
CA LYS A 120 7.39 -13.75 4.59
C LYS A 120 6.84 -12.36 4.86
N TYR A 121 6.21 -11.79 3.85
CA TYR A 121 5.57 -10.47 3.95
C TYR A 121 4.24 -10.46 3.22
N SER A 122 3.41 -9.49 3.53
CA SER A 122 2.24 -9.11 2.73
C SER A 122 2.38 -7.66 2.31
N VAL A 123 1.86 -7.33 1.15
CA VAL A 123 1.76 -5.96 0.64
C VAL A 123 0.30 -5.61 0.41
N GLN A 124 -0.04 -4.34 0.54
CA GLN A 124 -1.41 -3.89 0.29
C GLN A 124 -1.71 -3.78 -1.21
N SER A 125 -0.74 -3.31 -1.98
CA SER A 125 -0.88 -3.17 -3.43
C SER A 125 -0.27 -4.36 -4.17
N THR A 126 -0.79 -4.64 -5.36
CA THR A 126 -0.29 -5.72 -6.20
C THR A 126 1.15 -5.45 -6.64
N LEU A 127 2.03 -6.44 -6.46
CA LEU A 127 3.38 -6.42 -7.02
C LEU A 127 3.35 -6.94 -8.45
N THR A 128 3.96 -6.21 -9.36
CA THR A 128 4.13 -6.62 -10.76
C THR A 128 5.54 -7.16 -11.01
N ASP A 129 6.53 -6.63 -10.30
CA ASP A 129 7.94 -7.04 -10.37
C ASP A 129 8.56 -7.02 -8.97
N PRO A 130 8.33 -8.05 -8.15
CA PRO A 130 8.83 -8.09 -6.76
C PRO A 130 10.33 -7.81 -6.65
N LYS A 131 11.13 -8.28 -7.60
CA LYS A 131 12.60 -8.08 -7.60
C LYS A 131 13.01 -6.62 -7.58
N ASN A 132 12.30 -5.78 -8.33
CA ASN A 132 12.59 -4.36 -8.43
C ASN A 132 11.73 -3.49 -7.53
N GLU A 133 10.65 -4.03 -6.99
CA GLU A 133 9.72 -3.32 -6.11
C GLU A 133 10.00 -3.55 -4.62
N ILE A 134 10.55 -4.72 -4.23
CA ILE A 134 10.85 -5.05 -2.84
C ILE A 134 12.33 -4.81 -2.57
N LEU A 135 12.59 -3.90 -1.65
CA LEU A 135 13.92 -3.51 -1.22
C LEU A 135 14.20 -4.04 0.18
N VAL A 136 15.47 -4.35 0.43
CA VAL A 136 15.94 -4.93 1.68
C VAL A 136 17.20 -4.20 2.14
N ASP A 137 17.18 -3.72 3.39
CA ASP A 137 18.36 -3.21 4.06
C ASP A 137 18.72 -4.14 5.22
N ILE A 138 20.00 -4.49 5.33
CA ILE A 138 20.53 -5.27 6.44
C ILE A 138 21.47 -4.38 7.24
N VAL A 139 21.15 -4.18 8.52
CA VAL A 139 21.89 -3.29 9.43
C VAL A 139 22.43 -4.12 10.59
N TYR A 140 23.70 -3.97 10.85
CA TYR A 140 24.39 -4.61 11.95
C TYR A 140 24.64 -3.60 13.08
N PRO A 141 24.67 -4.06 14.36
CA PRO A 141 25.09 -3.21 15.47
C PRO A 141 26.52 -2.69 15.26
N GLU A 142 26.78 -1.43 15.56
CA GLU A 142 28.10 -0.80 15.38
C GLU A 142 29.23 -1.59 16.05
N GLU A 143 28.99 -2.09 17.27
CA GLU A 143 29.93 -2.86 18.05
C GLU A 143 30.22 -4.25 17.47
N SER A 144 29.46 -4.71 16.48
CA SER A 144 29.64 -6.03 15.87
C SER A 144 30.83 -6.14 14.94
N GLY A 145 31.29 -5.02 14.38
CA GLY A 145 32.32 -4.96 13.35
C GLY A 145 31.86 -5.45 11.96
N TYR A 146 30.57 -5.76 11.80
CA TYR A 146 29.99 -6.13 10.51
C TYR A 146 29.41 -4.89 9.79
N THR A 147 29.46 -4.94 8.47
CA THR A 147 28.86 -3.95 7.58
C THR A 147 27.98 -4.66 6.55
N ALA A 148 27.30 -3.92 5.69
CA ALA A 148 26.55 -4.52 4.57
C ALA A 148 27.45 -5.33 3.62
N GLU A 149 28.72 -4.99 3.53
CA GLU A 149 29.69 -5.62 2.61
C GLU A 149 30.33 -6.88 3.18
N ASN A 150 30.58 -6.93 4.52
CA ASN A 150 31.23 -8.05 5.19
C ASN A 150 30.34 -8.77 6.18
N GLY A 151 29.04 -8.54 6.12
CA GLY A 151 28.06 -9.13 7.00
C GLY A 151 27.88 -10.63 6.78
N TRP A 152 27.28 -11.28 7.74
CA TRP A 152 27.04 -12.72 7.75
C TRP A 152 25.67 -13.14 7.22
N LEU A 153 24.77 -12.18 7.01
CA LEU A 153 23.43 -12.38 6.50
C LEU A 153 23.35 -11.72 5.13
N HIS A 154 22.88 -12.45 4.13
CA HIS A 154 22.89 -12.02 2.75
C HIS A 154 21.47 -12.19 2.15
N MET A 155 20.98 -11.21 1.45
CA MET A 155 19.73 -11.33 0.66
C MET A 155 20.06 -12.18 -0.57
N ALA A 156 19.47 -13.37 -0.65
CA ALA A 156 19.69 -14.31 -1.75
C ALA A 156 18.64 -14.16 -2.87
N ASN A 157 17.39 -13.91 -2.53
CA ASN A 157 16.32 -13.78 -3.50
C ASN A 157 15.15 -12.95 -2.95
N ASN A 158 14.71 -11.95 -3.71
CA ASN A 158 13.50 -11.15 -3.47
C ASN A 158 12.53 -11.16 -4.67
N SER A 159 12.77 -11.99 -5.69
CA SER A 159 11.94 -12.04 -6.89
C SER A 159 10.63 -12.83 -6.72
N MET A 160 10.47 -13.52 -5.60
CA MET A 160 9.23 -14.24 -5.29
C MET A 160 8.24 -13.31 -4.59
N PRO A 161 6.95 -13.33 -4.99
CA PRO A 161 5.93 -12.59 -4.25
C PRO A 161 5.81 -13.15 -2.82
N GLU A 162 5.53 -12.26 -1.88
CA GLU A 162 5.25 -12.58 -0.47
C GLU A 162 6.41 -13.19 0.33
N ARG A 163 7.64 -13.24 -0.23
CA ARG A 163 8.81 -13.76 0.50
C ARG A 163 10.14 -13.18 0.01
N VAL A 164 11.07 -13.04 0.95
CA VAL A 164 12.49 -12.80 0.70
C VAL A 164 13.29 -13.95 1.29
N ILE A 165 14.23 -14.47 0.52
CA ILE A 165 15.13 -15.53 0.96
C ILE A 165 16.47 -14.92 1.33
N PHE A 166 16.95 -15.25 2.53
CA PHE A 166 18.27 -14.91 3.02
C PHE A 166 19.11 -16.16 3.15
N THR A 167 20.40 -16.03 2.94
CA THR A 167 21.41 -17.01 3.35
C THR A 167 22.24 -16.42 4.48
N TYR A 168 22.77 -17.25 5.36
CA TYR A 168 23.61 -16.82 6.45
C TYR A 168 24.79 -17.76 6.64
N ASP A 169 25.93 -17.15 6.96
CA ASP A 169 27.20 -17.86 7.11
C ASP A 169 27.27 -18.63 8.44
N VAL A 170 28.17 -19.59 8.50
CA VAL A 170 28.52 -20.25 9.75
C VAL A 170 28.98 -19.23 10.80
N ASN A 171 28.41 -19.29 11.99
CA ASN A 171 28.92 -18.49 13.11
C ASN A 171 30.10 -19.19 13.76
N LYS A 172 31.30 -18.66 13.56
CA LYS A 172 32.55 -19.17 14.14
C LYS A 172 32.93 -18.46 15.44
N VAL A 173 32.10 -17.54 15.92
CA VAL A 173 32.38 -16.75 17.14
C VAL A 173 31.61 -17.33 18.32
N LEU A 174 32.23 -17.35 19.49
CA LEU A 174 31.64 -17.85 20.74
C LEU A 174 30.60 -16.88 21.35
N ARG A 175 29.90 -16.13 20.49
CA ARG A 175 28.81 -15.25 20.90
C ARG A 175 27.70 -15.25 19.85
N GLU A 176 26.49 -15.06 20.32
CA GLU A 176 25.35 -14.78 19.44
C GLU A 176 25.63 -13.52 18.65
N ARG A 177 25.17 -13.49 17.39
CA ARG A 177 25.23 -12.31 16.55
C ARG A 177 23.84 -11.97 16.03
N GLN A 178 23.62 -10.71 15.73
CA GLN A 178 22.33 -10.23 15.27
C GLN A 178 22.46 -9.24 14.10
N ALA A 179 21.40 -9.17 13.31
CA ALA A 179 21.21 -8.16 12.27
C ALA A 179 19.77 -7.71 12.29
N THR A 180 19.54 -6.43 12.00
CA THR A 180 18.19 -5.89 11.75
C THR A 180 17.96 -5.89 10.26
N VAL A 181 16.88 -6.50 9.83
CA VAL A 181 16.45 -6.55 8.44
C VAL A 181 15.24 -5.65 8.28
N TYR A 182 15.35 -4.66 7.40
CA TYR A 182 14.25 -3.84 6.95
C TYR A 182 13.80 -4.33 5.58
N ILE A 183 12.49 -4.50 5.40
CA ILE A 183 11.88 -4.84 4.12
C ILE A 183 10.83 -3.77 3.82
N TYR A 184 10.86 -3.25 2.61
CA TYR A 184 9.95 -2.19 2.21
C TYR A 184 9.73 -2.17 0.70
N ARG A 185 8.67 -1.53 0.28
CA ARG A 185 8.41 -1.31 -1.13
C ARG A 185 9.10 -0.04 -1.60
N LYS A 186 9.67 -0.07 -2.80
CA LYS A 186 10.22 1.08 -3.49
C LYS A 186 9.18 2.20 -3.59
N GLY A 187 9.57 3.41 -3.23
CA GLY A 187 8.67 4.57 -3.10
C GLY A 187 8.04 4.73 -1.70
N TYR A 188 8.29 3.76 -0.78
CA TYR A 188 7.80 3.78 0.60
C TYR A 188 8.96 3.62 1.60
N GLU A 189 10.10 4.22 1.31
CA GLU A 189 11.33 4.10 2.08
C GLU A 189 11.21 4.62 3.53
N ASN A 190 10.24 5.49 3.78
CA ASN A 190 9.91 6.01 5.11
C ASN A 190 8.95 5.11 5.92
N LYS A 191 8.46 4.02 5.32
CA LYS A 191 7.47 3.10 5.90
C LYS A 191 7.99 1.65 5.91
N LYS A 192 9.24 1.49 6.32
CA LYS A 192 9.90 0.19 6.40
C LYS A 192 9.35 -0.64 7.54
N ASP A 193 9.00 -1.89 7.29
CA ASP A 193 8.83 -2.85 8.36
C ASP A 193 10.16 -3.56 8.64
N TYR A 194 10.37 -4.03 9.87
CA TYR A 194 11.63 -4.60 10.26
C TYR A 194 11.49 -5.79 11.22
N MET A 195 12.55 -6.56 11.30
CA MET A 195 12.73 -7.61 12.28
C MET A 195 14.21 -7.79 12.63
N VAL A 196 14.46 -8.38 13.79
CA VAL A 196 15.80 -8.74 14.20
C VAL A 196 16.00 -10.23 13.97
N ILE A 197 17.03 -10.58 13.22
CA ILE A 197 17.49 -11.96 13.02
C ILE A 197 18.71 -12.19 13.88
N ARG A 198 18.67 -13.25 14.69
CA ARG A 198 19.78 -13.68 15.55
C ARG A 198 20.31 -15.01 15.09
N GLN A 199 21.60 -15.23 15.29
CA GLN A 199 22.22 -16.53 15.04
C GLN A 199 23.01 -16.99 16.26
N ALA A 200 22.80 -18.24 16.64
CA ALA A 200 23.42 -18.83 17.80
C ALA A 200 24.95 -18.79 17.75
N ALA A 201 25.56 -18.71 18.91
CA ALA A 201 27.03 -18.78 19.09
C ALA A 201 27.61 -20.10 18.59
N ALA A 202 28.86 -20.09 18.18
CA ALA A 202 29.64 -21.32 18.06
C ALA A 202 29.73 -22.03 19.42
N THR A 203 29.75 -23.33 19.41
CA THR A 203 29.97 -24.17 20.62
C THR A 203 31.39 -24.68 20.67
#